data_705bd9a644b1ded3f47684e56049201b
#
_entry.id   705bd9a644b1ded3f47684e56049201b
#
_cell.length_a   1.000
_cell.length_b   1.000
_cell.length_c   1.000
_cell.angle_alpha   90.00
_cell.angle_beta   90.00
_cell.angle_gamma   90.00
#
_symmetry.space_group_name_H-M   'P 1'
#
loop_
_entity.id
_entity.type
_entity.pdbx_description
1 polymer ?
#
loop_
_entity_poly.entity_id
_entity_poly.type
_entity_poly.pdbx_seq_one_letter_code
_entity_poly.pdbx_strand_id
1 'polypeptide(L)'
;MFEQLLSQCWENYKESRCCHNNENICNCYHCLYEGFYSYSDEYDCEKKLLFYVLNYGASYISEFYHYLSNSQLLNNFKGNLNVLSLGCGFSPDYYALSKYIFDNNLDIQLSHFGIDISDCWDKARLNQLNIKYDKADLTDITNPLSFQGYDLITVNKIFSSLYRPDQGDYLPFIQNIGNAINTSMQKGSTLVFNDINSRYKGRDAFDMIISRYFENIRRYYTGDPPGNPPYIGKGWISIPQRDIIYSIGNYEHVSPYTSVTKTVFFEYRK
;
A
#
# COMPACT_ATOMS: atom_id res chain seq x y z
N MET A 1 6.64 11.83 13.02
CA MET A 1 7.06 10.45 12.67
C MET A 1 7.39 10.32 11.18
N PHE A 2 6.45 10.59 10.25
CA PHE A 2 6.75 10.46 8.81
C PHE A 2 7.76 11.51 8.31
N GLU A 3 7.73 12.75 8.81
CA GLU A 3 8.74 13.76 8.52
C GLU A 3 10.16 13.29 8.91
N GLN A 4 10.28 12.55 9.99
CA GLN A 4 11.55 11.93 10.38
C GLN A 4 12.00 10.88 9.35
N LEU A 5 11.07 10.05 8.82
CA LEU A 5 11.37 9.13 7.74
C LEU A 5 11.81 9.86 6.48
N LEU A 6 11.11 10.93 6.09
CA LEU A 6 11.51 11.74 4.93
C LEU A 6 12.92 12.31 5.07
N SER A 7 13.27 12.83 6.26
CA SER A 7 14.62 13.34 6.53
C SER A 7 15.67 12.22 6.44
N GLN A 8 15.38 11.04 7.03
CA GLN A 8 16.26 9.88 6.93
C GLN A 8 16.42 9.42 5.48
N CYS A 9 15.31 9.31 4.74
CA CYS A 9 15.35 8.92 3.32
C CYS A 9 16.16 9.90 2.48
N TRP A 10 16.05 11.20 2.75
CA TRP A 10 16.81 12.21 2.03
C TRP A 10 18.32 12.11 2.29
N GLU A 11 18.74 11.96 3.55
CA GLU A 11 20.16 11.79 3.88
C GLU A 11 20.72 10.51 3.23
N ASN A 12 20.01 9.39 3.40
CA ASN A 12 20.40 8.13 2.78
C ASN A 12 20.42 8.21 1.23
N TYR A 13 19.48 8.92 0.62
CA TYR A 13 19.41 9.08 -0.83
C TYR A 13 20.65 9.82 -1.41
N LYS A 14 21.11 10.85 -0.72
CA LYS A 14 22.33 11.58 -1.12
C LYS A 14 23.58 10.71 -1.07
N GLU A 15 23.67 9.82 -0.09
CA GLU A 15 24.81 8.94 0.13
C GLU A 15 24.77 7.66 -0.70
N SER A 16 23.58 7.21 -1.12
CA SER A 16 23.40 5.96 -1.85
C SER A 16 23.87 6.05 -3.30
N ARG A 17 24.56 5.01 -3.75
CA ARG A 17 25.01 4.89 -5.15
C ARG A 17 23.90 4.30 -6.02
N CYS A 18 23.94 4.62 -7.31
CA CYS A 18 23.07 3.98 -8.30
C CYS A 18 23.47 2.51 -8.50
N CYS A 19 22.46 1.62 -8.61
CA CYS A 19 22.66 0.18 -8.78
C CYS A 19 23.21 -0.20 -10.17
N HIS A 20 22.85 0.54 -11.23
CA HIS A 20 23.15 0.19 -12.62
C HIS A 20 24.40 0.87 -13.17
N ASN A 21 24.75 2.02 -12.63
CA ASN A 21 25.94 2.76 -13.03
C ASN A 21 26.71 3.17 -11.78
N ASN A 22 28.00 2.91 -11.71
CA ASN A 22 28.88 3.48 -10.68
C ASN A 22 28.93 5.03 -10.72
N GLU A 23 28.06 5.65 -11.49
CA GLU A 23 27.93 7.09 -11.63
C GLU A 23 27.04 7.66 -10.53
N ASN A 24 27.41 8.83 -10.02
CA ASN A 24 26.69 9.52 -8.94
C ASN A 24 25.31 10.07 -9.37
N ILE A 25 24.97 9.98 -10.65
CA ILE A 25 23.73 10.53 -11.21
C ILE A 25 22.85 9.40 -11.74
N CYS A 26 21.95 8.92 -10.89
CA CYS A 26 20.88 8.02 -11.29
C CYS A 26 19.57 8.80 -11.44
N ASN A 27 18.91 8.67 -12.59
CA ASN A 27 17.53 9.14 -12.72
C ASN A 27 16.56 8.09 -12.17
N CYS A 28 16.40 8.07 -10.85
CA CYS A 28 15.51 7.13 -10.17
C CYS A 28 14.05 7.27 -10.60
N TYR A 29 13.61 8.46 -11.01
CA TYR A 29 12.28 8.68 -11.59
C TYR A 29 12.11 7.88 -12.87
N HIS A 30 13.08 7.94 -13.76
CA HIS A 30 13.06 7.20 -15.03
C HIS A 30 13.05 5.68 -14.80
N CYS A 31 13.89 5.20 -13.87
CA CYS A 31 13.91 3.77 -13.51
C CYS A 31 12.56 3.30 -12.97
N LEU A 32 11.90 4.08 -12.10
CA LEU A 32 10.58 3.74 -11.57
C LEU A 32 9.50 3.80 -12.64
N TYR A 33 9.51 4.85 -13.47
CA TYR A 33 8.51 5.06 -14.51
C TYR A 33 8.58 3.97 -15.58
N GLU A 34 9.78 3.71 -16.12
CA GLU A 34 9.96 2.68 -17.13
C GLU A 34 9.69 1.28 -16.59
N GLY A 35 10.19 0.99 -15.37
CA GLY A 35 9.91 -0.27 -14.71
C GLY A 35 8.43 -0.54 -14.61
N PHE A 36 7.65 0.42 -14.10
CA PHE A 36 6.20 0.28 -13.94
C PHE A 36 5.47 0.01 -15.27
N TYR A 37 5.86 0.66 -16.37
CA TYR A 37 5.20 0.48 -17.67
C TYR A 37 5.74 -0.72 -18.47
N SER A 38 7.01 -1.05 -18.33
CA SER A 38 7.63 -2.22 -18.98
C SER A 38 7.43 -3.53 -18.20
N TYR A 39 6.82 -3.45 -17.01
CA TYR A 39 6.66 -4.58 -16.08
C TYR A 39 8.01 -5.22 -15.66
N SER A 40 9.08 -4.44 -15.68
CA SER A 40 10.39 -4.81 -15.18
C SER A 40 10.69 -4.23 -13.80
N ASP A 41 9.63 -3.99 -13.00
CA ASP A 41 9.71 -3.40 -11.66
C ASP A 41 10.43 -4.35 -10.71
N GLU A 42 11.73 -4.26 -10.67
CA GLU A 42 12.54 -4.87 -9.64
C GLU A 42 12.76 -3.83 -8.52
N TYR A 43 12.20 -4.08 -7.35
CA TYR A 43 12.42 -3.26 -6.15
C TYR A 43 13.72 -3.70 -5.46
N ASP A 44 14.81 -3.74 -6.22
CA ASP A 44 16.13 -4.26 -5.87
C ASP A 44 17.19 -3.17 -5.63
N CYS A 45 16.84 -1.90 -5.73
CA CYS A 45 17.74 -0.78 -5.59
C CYS A 45 17.34 0.13 -4.44
N GLU A 46 18.14 0.17 -3.37
CA GLU A 46 17.91 1.03 -2.20
C GLU A 46 17.68 2.50 -2.60
N LYS A 47 18.51 3.05 -3.49
CA LYS A 47 18.37 4.45 -3.92
C LYS A 47 17.02 4.71 -4.61
N LYS A 48 16.55 3.78 -5.44
CA LYS A 48 15.25 3.84 -6.09
C LYS A 48 14.12 3.83 -5.06
N LEU A 49 14.22 3.01 -4.01
CA LEU A 49 13.21 2.94 -2.96
C LEU A 49 13.20 4.16 -2.03
N LEU A 50 14.36 4.73 -1.73
CA LEU A 50 14.45 6.01 -1.02
C LEU A 50 13.80 7.13 -1.83
N PHE A 51 14.09 7.20 -3.14
CA PHE A 51 13.43 8.13 -4.06
C PHE A 51 11.91 7.91 -4.08
N TYR A 52 11.47 6.66 -4.10
CA TYR A 52 10.04 6.31 -4.08
C TYR A 52 9.33 6.89 -2.85
N VAL A 53 9.92 6.77 -1.65
CA VAL A 53 9.36 7.36 -0.42
C VAL A 53 9.33 8.87 -0.51
N LEU A 54 10.41 9.51 -0.96
CA LEU A 54 10.50 10.97 -1.10
C LEU A 54 9.48 11.52 -2.10
N ASN A 55 9.26 10.79 -3.20
CA ASN A 55 8.39 11.24 -4.29
C ASN A 55 6.90 10.94 -4.05
N TYR A 56 6.58 9.74 -3.56
CA TYR A 56 5.20 9.25 -3.45
C TYR A 56 4.69 9.13 -2.01
N GLY A 57 5.59 9.09 -1.02
CA GLY A 57 5.25 8.69 0.35
C GLY A 57 4.15 9.53 0.97
N ALA A 58 4.26 10.87 0.89
CA ALA A 58 3.27 11.78 1.44
C ALA A 58 1.89 11.60 0.77
N SER A 59 1.86 11.38 -0.54
CA SER A 59 0.63 11.14 -1.31
C SER A 59 -0.04 9.84 -0.88
N TYR A 60 0.68 8.72 -0.82
CA TYR A 60 0.11 7.41 -0.49
C TYR A 60 -0.38 7.32 0.95
N ILE A 61 0.33 7.95 1.89
CA ILE A 61 -0.14 8.04 3.27
C ILE A 61 -1.42 8.88 3.34
N SER A 62 -1.48 10.00 2.62
CA SER A 62 -2.65 10.88 2.59
C SER A 62 -3.86 10.20 1.95
N GLU A 63 -3.68 9.40 0.91
CA GLU A 63 -4.74 8.58 0.32
C GLU A 63 -5.38 7.66 1.37
N PHE A 64 -4.56 6.92 2.10
CA PHE A 64 -5.06 5.99 3.11
C PHE A 64 -5.69 6.75 4.31
N TYR A 65 -5.12 7.87 4.74
CA TYR A 65 -5.69 8.73 5.77
C TYR A 65 -7.08 9.26 5.36
N HIS A 66 -7.23 9.76 4.14
CA HIS A 66 -8.51 10.24 3.65
C HIS A 66 -9.54 9.11 3.49
N TYR A 67 -9.09 7.91 3.11
CA TYR A 67 -9.94 6.73 3.14
C TYR A 67 -10.46 6.46 4.56
N LEU A 68 -9.59 6.45 5.58
CA LEU A 68 -9.99 6.29 6.98
C LEU A 68 -11.02 7.34 7.42
N SER A 69 -10.82 8.59 7.01
CA SER A 69 -11.73 9.71 7.33
C SER A 69 -13.11 9.58 6.68
N ASN A 70 -13.22 8.87 5.56
CA ASN A 70 -14.47 8.69 4.82
C ASN A 70 -15.09 7.30 5.02
N SER A 71 -14.33 6.36 5.56
CA SER A 71 -14.81 5.02 5.92
C SER A 71 -15.31 4.99 7.36
N GLN A 72 -15.95 3.90 7.72
CA GLN A 72 -16.34 3.65 9.12
C GLN A 72 -15.44 2.58 9.75
N LEU A 73 -14.24 2.38 9.20
CA LEU A 73 -13.38 1.26 9.56
C LEU A 73 -13.03 1.25 11.06
N LEU A 74 -12.64 2.40 11.60
CA LEU A 74 -12.17 2.53 12.98
C LEU A 74 -13.17 3.18 13.94
N ASN A 75 -14.37 3.58 13.49
CA ASN A 75 -15.31 4.37 14.28
C ASN A 75 -15.70 3.75 15.65
N ASN A 76 -15.76 2.44 15.74
CA ASN A 76 -16.15 1.73 16.97
C ASN A 76 -15.04 0.80 17.47
N PHE A 77 -13.84 0.90 16.90
CA PHE A 77 -12.72 0.08 17.32
C PHE A 77 -12.09 0.62 18.61
N LYS A 78 -11.76 -0.26 19.53
CA LYS A 78 -11.06 0.08 20.79
C LYS A 78 -10.07 -1.02 21.15
N GLY A 79 -9.00 -0.64 21.83
CA GLY A 79 -7.96 -1.57 22.27
C GLY A 79 -6.93 -1.86 21.19
N ASN A 80 -6.45 -3.09 21.09
CA ASN A 80 -5.34 -3.44 20.19
C ASN A 80 -5.85 -3.66 18.77
N LEU A 81 -5.31 -2.90 17.82
CA LEU A 81 -5.50 -3.07 16.38
C LEU A 81 -4.27 -3.77 15.79
N ASN A 82 -4.43 -5.03 15.42
CA ASN A 82 -3.39 -5.81 14.79
C ASN A 82 -3.53 -5.75 13.27
N VAL A 83 -2.51 -5.21 12.61
CA VAL A 83 -2.49 -4.99 11.15
C VAL A 83 -1.47 -5.88 10.48
N LEU A 84 -1.89 -6.56 9.41
CA LEU A 84 -1.01 -7.25 8.48
C LEU A 84 -0.97 -6.48 7.15
N SER A 85 0.20 -6.02 6.74
CA SER A 85 0.39 -5.30 5.47
C SER A 85 1.14 -6.18 4.46
N LEU A 86 0.48 -6.49 3.36
CA LEU A 86 1.00 -7.36 2.29
C LEU A 86 1.63 -6.51 1.18
N GLY A 87 2.90 -6.78 0.85
CA GLY A 87 3.70 -5.94 -0.04
C GLY A 87 3.88 -4.55 0.55
N CYS A 88 4.26 -4.51 1.82
CA CYS A 88 4.17 -3.33 2.66
C CYS A 88 5.09 -2.17 2.23
N GLY A 89 6.16 -2.43 1.50
CA GLY A 89 7.16 -1.42 1.16
C GLY A 89 7.65 -0.68 2.40
N PHE A 90 7.48 0.64 2.43
CA PHE A 90 7.77 1.49 3.60
C PHE A 90 6.57 1.60 4.58
N SER A 91 5.49 0.86 4.36
CA SER A 91 4.25 0.82 5.17
C SER A 91 3.48 2.14 5.24
N PRO A 92 2.98 2.68 4.11
CA PRO A 92 2.21 3.92 4.11
C PRO A 92 0.92 3.83 4.96
N ASP A 93 0.31 2.66 5.04
CA ASP A 93 -0.85 2.34 5.88
C ASP A 93 -0.56 2.50 7.38
N TYR A 94 0.63 2.08 7.85
CA TYR A 94 1.05 2.30 9.23
C TYR A 94 1.08 3.78 9.61
N TYR A 95 1.70 4.62 8.76
CA TYR A 95 1.78 6.06 9.01
C TYR A 95 0.41 6.73 8.96
N ALA A 96 -0.44 6.33 8.04
CA ALA A 96 -1.80 6.83 7.92
C ALA A 96 -2.66 6.45 9.14
N LEU A 97 -2.61 5.18 9.55
CA LEU A 97 -3.32 4.67 10.74
C LEU A 97 -2.83 5.37 12.01
N SER A 98 -1.52 5.44 12.22
CA SER A 98 -0.93 6.12 13.39
C SER A 98 -1.35 7.58 13.48
N LYS A 99 -1.32 8.30 12.36
CA LYS A 99 -1.74 9.71 12.33
C LYS A 99 -3.25 9.84 12.55
N TYR A 100 -4.06 9.02 11.93
CA TYR A 100 -5.51 9.05 12.08
C TYR A 100 -5.95 8.76 13.52
N ILE A 101 -5.34 7.76 14.16
CA ILE A 101 -5.58 7.42 15.58
C ILE A 101 -5.24 8.60 16.48
N PHE A 102 -4.07 9.22 16.24
CA PHE A 102 -3.61 10.37 17.02
C PHE A 102 -4.50 11.60 16.83
N ASP A 103 -4.81 11.99 15.60
CA ASP A 103 -5.58 13.20 15.26
C ASP A 103 -7.03 13.12 15.79
N ASN A 104 -7.59 11.92 15.88
CA ASN A 104 -8.96 11.69 16.34
C ASN A 104 -9.03 11.24 17.82
N ASN A 105 -7.91 11.22 18.55
CA ASN A 105 -7.81 10.77 19.93
C ASN A 105 -8.49 9.41 20.18
N LEU A 106 -8.28 8.45 19.28
CA LEU A 106 -8.87 7.12 19.40
C LEU A 106 -8.13 6.29 20.46
N ASP A 107 -8.88 5.55 21.27
CA ASP A 107 -8.34 4.60 22.26
C ASP A 107 -7.92 3.29 21.55
N ILE A 108 -6.90 3.38 20.69
CA ILE A 108 -6.41 2.29 19.87
C ILE A 108 -4.88 2.17 20.02
N GLN A 109 -4.42 0.97 20.36
CA GLN A 109 -3.01 0.61 20.32
C GLN A 109 -2.71 -0.12 19.01
N LEU A 110 -1.93 0.48 18.14
CA LEU A 110 -1.59 -0.07 16.83
C LEU A 110 -0.40 -1.02 16.93
N SER A 111 -0.57 -2.24 16.43
CA SER A 111 0.46 -3.23 16.17
C SER A 111 0.49 -3.54 14.68
N HIS A 112 1.63 -3.42 14.03
CA HIS A 112 1.74 -3.57 12.58
C HIS A 112 2.80 -4.60 12.21
N PHE A 113 2.44 -5.52 11.33
CA PHE A 113 3.33 -6.51 10.74
C PHE A 113 3.32 -6.39 9.23
N GLY A 114 4.45 -6.02 8.64
CA GLY A 114 4.60 -5.85 7.20
C GLY A 114 5.36 -7.01 6.58
N ILE A 115 4.88 -7.51 5.44
CA ILE A 115 5.55 -8.52 4.62
C ILE A 115 5.89 -7.90 3.26
N ASP A 116 7.15 -8.06 2.82
CA ASP A 116 7.60 -7.62 1.51
C ASP A 116 8.67 -8.58 0.95
N ILE A 117 8.81 -8.65 -0.36
CA ILE A 117 9.82 -9.49 -1.00
C ILE A 117 11.23 -8.87 -0.92
N SER A 118 11.29 -7.55 -0.83
CA SER A 118 12.55 -6.80 -0.90
C SER A 118 13.00 -6.32 0.47
N ASP A 119 14.24 -6.64 0.84
CA ASP A 119 14.96 -6.08 1.98
C ASP A 119 15.61 -4.71 1.69
N CYS A 120 15.63 -4.29 0.44
CA CYS A 120 16.10 -2.95 0.06
C CYS A 120 15.27 -1.80 0.68
N TRP A 121 14.12 -2.10 1.26
CA TRP A 121 13.31 -1.14 2.01
C TRP A 121 13.88 -0.76 3.38
N ASP A 122 14.86 -1.47 3.92
CA ASP A 122 15.33 -1.29 5.30
C ASP A 122 15.79 0.14 5.60
N LYS A 123 16.46 0.79 4.64
CA LYS A 123 16.85 2.20 4.77
C LYS A 123 15.70 3.19 4.61
N ALA A 124 14.57 2.74 4.06
CA ALA A 124 13.35 3.50 3.85
C ALA A 124 12.29 3.18 4.91
N ARG A 125 12.66 2.62 6.04
CA ARG A 125 11.82 2.28 7.18
C ARG A 125 12.35 2.88 8.47
N LEU A 126 11.46 3.24 9.41
CA LEU A 126 11.86 3.59 10.77
C LEU A 126 11.75 2.35 11.66
N ASN A 127 12.74 2.17 12.51
CA ASN A 127 12.66 1.15 13.56
C ASN A 127 11.75 1.66 14.69
N GLN A 128 10.61 1.03 14.88
CA GLN A 128 9.59 1.37 15.86
C GLN A 128 9.21 0.10 16.64
N LEU A 129 8.87 0.23 17.92
CA LEU A 129 8.54 -0.91 18.76
C LEU A 129 7.26 -1.66 18.35
N ASN A 130 6.33 -0.97 17.74
CA ASN A 130 5.02 -1.48 17.36
C ASN A 130 4.89 -1.85 15.87
N ILE A 131 6.00 -1.85 15.14
CA ILE A 131 6.05 -2.31 13.75
C ILE A 131 7.14 -3.35 13.59
N LYS A 132 6.81 -4.43 12.88
CA LYS A 132 7.74 -5.51 12.53
C LYS A 132 7.65 -5.77 11.03
N TYR A 133 8.74 -6.22 10.46
CA TYR A 133 8.84 -6.56 9.05
C TYR A 133 9.37 -7.98 8.88
N ASP A 134 8.86 -8.66 7.86
CA ASP A 134 9.39 -9.95 7.42
C ASP A 134 9.56 -9.95 5.89
N LYS A 135 10.46 -10.81 5.43
CA LYS A 135 10.75 -10.99 4.01
C LYS A 135 10.09 -12.28 3.52
N ALA A 136 9.12 -12.14 2.61
CA ALA A 136 8.51 -13.30 1.96
C ALA A 136 7.98 -12.94 0.57
N ASP A 137 8.02 -13.93 -0.32
CA ASP A 137 7.34 -13.86 -1.61
C ASP A 137 5.86 -14.21 -1.44
N LEU A 138 5.00 -13.23 -1.62
CA LEU A 138 3.56 -13.38 -1.48
C LEU A 138 2.92 -14.21 -2.63
N THR A 139 3.68 -14.48 -3.68
CA THR A 139 3.27 -15.35 -4.80
C THR A 139 3.63 -16.82 -4.58
N ASP A 140 4.46 -17.12 -3.58
CA ASP A 140 4.83 -18.48 -3.22
C ASP A 140 3.69 -19.21 -2.51
N ILE A 141 2.95 -20.01 -3.26
CA ILE A 141 1.82 -20.82 -2.73
C ILE A 141 2.27 -21.97 -1.82
N THR A 142 3.55 -22.30 -1.78
CA THR A 142 4.10 -23.32 -0.87
C THR A 142 4.34 -22.77 0.54
N ASN A 143 4.35 -21.44 0.67
CA ASN A 143 4.41 -20.74 1.94
C ASN A 143 3.08 -19.98 2.18
N PRO A 144 2.05 -20.65 2.71
CA PRO A 144 0.71 -20.10 2.75
C PRO A 144 0.61 -18.93 3.74
N LEU A 145 -0.09 -17.88 3.33
CA LEU A 145 -0.42 -16.75 4.19
C LEU A 145 -1.37 -17.17 5.32
N SER A 146 -1.21 -16.53 6.48
CA SER A 146 -2.17 -16.65 7.59
C SER A 146 -2.68 -15.26 8.00
N PHE A 147 -4.00 -15.13 8.10
CA PHE A 147 -4.67 -13.93 8.59
C PHE A 147 -5.14 -14.06 10.04
N GLN A 148 -4.74 -15.14 10.70
CA GLN A 148 -5.12 -15.40 12.09
C GLN A 148 -4.54 -14.35 13.04
N GLY A 149 -5.39 -13.75 13.88
CA GLY A 149 -4.98 -12.76 14.88
C GLY A 149 -4.84 -11.34 14.36
N TYR A 150 -5.16 -11.10 13.07
CA TYR A 150 -5.19 -9.76 12.50
C TYR A 150 -6.61 -9.23 12.35
N ASP A 151 -6.82 -7.98 12.78
CA ASP A 151 -8.09 -7.27 12.67
C ASP A 151 -8.23 -6.60 11.30
N LEU A 152 -7.10 -6.14 10.78
CA LEU A 152 -6.99 -5.45 9.50
C LEU A 152 -5.87 -6.07 8.65
N ILE A 153 -6.21 -6.46 7.43
CA ILE A 153 -5.26 -6.88 6.40
C ILE A 153 -5.24 -5.81 5.33
N THR A 154 -4.07 -5.32 4.94
CA THR A 154 -3.93 -4.31 3.89
C THR A 154 -3.12 -4.82 2.71
N VAL A 155 -3.54 -4.42 1.51
CA VAL A 155 -2.84 -4.65 0.24
C VAL A 155 -2.69 -3.29 -0.43
N ASN A 156 -1.50 -2.68 -0.34
CA ASN A 156 -1.28 -1.30 -0.77
C ASN A 156 -0.30 -1.22 -1.95
N LYS A 157 -0.80 -0.73 -3.11
CA LYS A 157 0.02 -0.38 -4.28
C LYS A 157 0.92 -1.50 -4.83
N ILE A 158 0.62 -2.76 -4.52
CA ILE A 158 1.39 -3.92 -4.99
C ILE A 158 0.76 -4.58 -6.21
N PHE A 159 -0.58 -4.65 -6.27
CA PHE A 159 -1.25 -5.47 -7.26
C PHE A 159 -1.08 -4.95 -8.68
N SER A 160 -1.04 -3.64 -8.86
CA SER A 160 -0.77 -3.00 -10.15
C SER A 160 0.61 -3.35 -10.73
N SER A 161 1.59 -3.66 -9.89
CA SER A 161 2.91 -4.14 -10.32
C SER A 161 2.91 -5.63 -10.65
N LEU A 162 2.08 -6.43 -9.98
CA LEU A 162 1.95 -7.88 -10.23
C LEU A 162 1.03 -8.21 -11.40
N TYR A 163 0.09 -7.33 -11.73
CA TYR A 163 -0.96 -7.62 -12.70
C TYR A 163 -0.43 -7.61 -14.14
N ARG A 164 -0.24 -8.82 -14.67
CA ARG A 164 0.16 -9.10 -16.05
C ARG A 164 -0.86 -10.10 -16.64
N PRO A 165 -1.93 -9.61 -17.27
CA PRO A 165 -3.06 -10.47 -17.66
C PRO A 165 -2.66 -11.60 -18.61
N ASP A 166 -1.69 -11.33 -19.50
CA ASP A 166 -1.23 -12.30 -20.48
C ASP A 166 -0.29 -13.37 -19.92
N GLN A 167 0.31 -13.13 -18.76
CA GLN A 167 1.27 -14.04 -18.10
C GLN A 167 0.64 -14.78 -16.92
N GLY A 168 -0.42 -14.22 -16.32
CA GLY A 168 -1.09 -14.81 -15.16
C GLY A 168 -0.30 -14.72 -13.83
N ASP A 169 0.80 -13.96 -13.79
CA ASP A 169 1.72 -13.87 -12.64
C ASP A 169 1.05 -13.41 -11.34
N TYR A 170 -0.06 -12.70 -11.44
CA TYR A 170 -0.86 -12.25 -10.28
C TYR A 170 -1.72 -13.35 -9.65
N LEU A 171 -1.97 -14.47 -10.38
CA LEU A 171 -2.86 -15.53 -9.91
C LEU A 171 -2.38 -16.21 -8.63
N PRO A 172 -1.09 -16.59 -8.48
CA PRO A 172 -0.60 -17.15 -7.23
C PRO A 172 -0.79 -16.22 -6.03
N PHE A 173 -0.59 -14.92 -6.20
CA PHE A 173 -0.86 -13.92 -5.15
C PHE A 173 -2.33 -13.91 -4.72
N ILE A 174 -3.25 -13.85 -5.68
CA ILE A 174 -4.70 -13.88 -5.39
C ILE A 174 -5.10 -15.22 -4.75
N GLN A 175 -4.54 -16.34 -5.22
CA GLN A 175 -4.80 -17.66 -4.67
C GLN A 175 -4.36 -17.74 -3.20
N ASN A 176 -3.18 -17.22 -2.88
CA ASN A 176 -2.66 -17.18 -1.52
C ASN A 176 -3.58 -16.36 -0.58
N ILE A 177 -4.02 -15.18 -1.03
CA ILE A 177 -4.99 -14.36 -0.29
C ILE A 177 -6.32 -15.11 -0.12
N GLY A 178 -6.87 -15.70 -1.19
CA GLY A 178 -8.13 -16.43 -1.15
C GLY A 178 -8.08 -17.62 -0.18
N ASN A 179 -6.98 -18.35 -0.17
CA ASN A 179 -6.74 -19.45 0.77
C ASN A 179 -6.71 -18.92 2.22
N ALA A 180 -5.97 -17.84 2.50
CA ALA A 180 -5.89 -17.25 3.83
C ALA A 180 -7.25 -16.73 4.32
N ILE A 181 -8.07 -16.12 3.44
CA ILE A 181 -9.43 -15.68 3.77
C ILE A 181 -10.29 -16.87 4.22
N ASN A 182 -10.19 -18.01 3.53
CA ASN A 182 -10.98 -19.20 3.85
C ASN A 182 -10.51 -19.91 5.11
N THR A 183 -9.21 -20.00 5.33
CA THR A 183 -8.63 -20.88 6.35
C THR A 183 -8.33 -20.20 7.66
N SER A 184 -8.02 -18.89 7.66
CA SER A 184 -7.45 -18.21 8.83
C SER A 184 -8.03 -16.83 9.14
N MET A 185 -8.75 -16.20 8.19
CA MET A 185 -9.35 -14.89 8.45
C MET A 185 -10.54 -15.00 9.41
N GLN A 186 -10.50 -14.23 10.48
CA GLN A 186 -11.51 -14.28 11.53
C GLN A 186 -12.74 -13.42 11.18
N LYS A 187 -13.90 -13.79 11.74
CA LYS A 187 -15.11 -12.98 11.65
C LYS A 187 -14.89 -11.64 12.34
N GLY A 188 -15.24 -10.55 11.66
CA GLY A 188 -15.01 -9.18 12.13
C GLY A 188 -13.73 -8.54 11.58
N SER A 189 -12.78 -9.35 11.07
CA SER A 189 -11.60 -8.80 10.38
C SER A 189 -11.97 -8.15 9.04
N THR A 190 -11.16 -7.19 8.62
CA THR A 190 -11.35 -6.47 7.36
C THR A 190 -10.12 -6.61 6.47
N LEU A 191 -10.33 -6.89 5.19
CA LEU A 191 -9.32 -6.77 4.15
C LEU A 191 -9.53 -5.45 3.40
N VAL A 192 -8.49 -4.61 3.33
CA VAL A 192 -8.50 -3.36 2.57
C VAL A 192 -7.49 -3.44 1.43
N PHE A 193 -8.00 -3.35 0.22
CA PHE A 193 -7.18 -3.20 -0.97
C PHE A 193 -7.10 -1.74 -1.37
N ASN A 194 -5.91 -1.25 -1.65
CA ASN A 194 -5.66 0.09 -2.18
C ASN A 194 -4.70 0.02 -3.37
N ASP A 195 -5.14 0.47 -4.53
CA ASP A 195 -4.29 0.55 -5.71
C ASP A 195 -4.76 1.62 -6.70
N ILE A 196 -4.03 1.76 -7.81
CA ILE A 196 -4.32 2.71 -8.87
C ILE A 196 -5.72 2.48 -9.43
N ASN A 197 -6.46 3.57 -9.64
CA ASN A 197 -7.79 3.53 -10.26
C ASN A 197 -7.70 3.24 -11.77
N SER A 198 -7.23 2.05 -12.13
CA SER A 198 -7.08 1.61 -13.52
C SER A 198 -7.45 0.14 -13.69
N ARG A 199 -8.38 -0.12 -14.61
CA ARG A 199 -8.74 -1.48 -15.03
C ARG A 199 -7.57 -2.23 -15.66
N TYR A 200 -6.71 -1.50 -16.38
CA TYR A 200 -5.54 -2.07 -17.06
C TYR A 200 -4.41 -2.45 -16.11
N LYS A 201 -4.49 -2.00 -14.87
CA LYS A 201 -3.55 -2.34 -13.79
C LYS A 201 -4.19 -3.26 -12.72
N GLY A 202 -5.21 -4.03 -13.11
CA GLY A 202 -5.74 -5.14 -12.34
C GLY A 202 -6.81 -4.82 -11.29
N ARG A 203 -7.17 -3.53 -11.09
CA ARG A 203 -8.19 -3.11 -10.11
C ARG A 203 -9.43 -4.02 -10.15
N ASP A 204 -9.99 -4.21 -11.33
CA ASP A 204 -11.24 -4.95 -11.52
C ASP A 204 -11.02 -6.46 -11.38
N ALA A 205 -9.86 -6.97 -11.79
CA ALA A 205 -9.52 -8.39 -11.64
C ALA A 205 -9.43 -8.79 -10.17
N PHE A 206 -8.80 -7.93 -9.33
CA PHE A 206 -8.73 -8.17 -7.89
C PHE A 206 -10.13 -8.22 -7.27
N ASP A 207 -10.94 -7.19 -7.51
CA ASP A 207 -12.30 -7.11 -6.93
C ASP A 207 -13.18 -8.28 -7.40
N MET A 208 -13.15 -8.63 -8.68
CA MET A 208 -13.96 -9.71 -9.23
C MET A 208 -13.68 -11.07 -8.57
N ILE A 209 -12.44 -11.33 -8.17
CA ILE A 209 -12.06 -12.61 -7.57
C ILE A 209 -12.28 -12.56 -6.07
N ILE A 210 -11.77 -11.55 -5.39
CA ILE A 210 -11.77 -11.47 -3.92
C ILE A 210 -13.17 -11.19 -3.37
N SER A 211 -14.00 -10.43 -4.07
CA SER A 211 -15.37 -10.15 -3.62
C SER A 211 -16.22 -11.41 -3.40
N ARG A 212 -15.88 -12.53 -4.04
CA ARG A 212 -16.62 -13.80 -3.91
C ARG A 212 -16.53 -14.43 -2.52
N TYR A 213 -15.57 -13.98 -1.71
CA TYR A 213 -15.37 -14.48 -0.33
C TYR A 213 -16.11 -13.65 0.73
N PHE A 214 -16.78 -12.54 0.32
CA PHE A 214 -17.37 -11.59 1.24
C PHE A 214 -18.78 -11.18 0.85
N GLU A 215 -19.62 -10.97 1.86
CA GLU A 215 -20.99 -10.44 1.69
C GLU A 215 -21.02 -8.91 1.83
N ASN A 216 -20.14 -8.37 2.68
CA ASN A 216 -20.09 -6.94 2.98
C ASN A 216 -18.88 -6.29 2.31
N ILE A 217 -19.15 -5.50 1.28
CA ILE A 217 -18.12 -4.84 0.47
C ILE A 217 -18.46 -3.37 0.30
N ARG A 218 -17.49 -2.51 0.56
CA ARG A 218 -17.57 -1.08 0.23
C ARG A 218 -16.45 -0.71 -0.73
N ARG A 219 -16.74 0.19 -1.65
CA ARG A 219 -15.81 0.61 -2.70
C ARG A 219 -15.69 2.13 -2.70
N TYR A 220 -14.46 2.61 -2.61
CA TYR A 220 -14.16 4.05 -2.56
C TYR A 220 -13.22 4.40 -3.71
N TYR A 221 -13.24 5.67 -4.12
CA TYR A 221 -12.31 6.19 -5.13
C TYR A 221 -11.91 7.63 -4.85
N THR A 222 -10.70 7.97 -5.30
CA THR A 222 -10.23 9.35 -5.41
C THR A 222 -10.15 9.71 -6.91
N GLY A 223 -10.32 10.99 -7.25
CA GLY A 223 -10.27 11.42 -8.64
C GLY A 223 -11.56 11.22 -9.41
N ASP A 224 -11.42 10.80 -10.65
CA ASP A 224 -12.57 10.51 -11.50
C ASP A 224 -13.24 9.21 -11.06
N PRO A 225 -14.57 9.14 -11.15
CA PRO A 225 -15.27 7.91 -10.86
C PRO A 225 -14.75 6.80 -11.78
N PRO A 226 -14.57 5.58 -11.25
CA PRO A 226 -14.22 4.44 -12.08
C PRO A 226 -15.26 4.30 -13.19
N GLY A 227 -14.82 4.25 -14.44
CA GLY A 227 -15.72 3.92 -15.56
C GLY A 227 -16.46 2.62 -15.23
N ASN A 228 -17.72 2.49 -15.67
CA ASN A 228 -18.55 1.33 -15.39
C ASN A 228 -17.97 0.05 -16.02
N PRO A 229 -17.15 -0.73 -15.34
CA PRO A 229 -16.83 -2.06 -15.81
C PRO A 229 -18.07 -2.93 -15.64
N PRO A 230 -18.30 -3.89 -16.55
CA PRO A 230 -19.53 -4.69 -16.54
C PRO A 230 -19.70 -5.58 -15.30
N TYR A 231 -18.67 -5.72 -14.48
CA TYR A 231 -18.64 -6.58 -13.29
C TYR A 231 -18.45 -5.85 -11.96
N ILE A 232 -18.23 -4.54 -11.95
CA ILE A 232 -18.23 -3.76 -10.71
C ILE A 232 -19.61 -3.16 -10.52
N GLY A 233 -20.30 -3.64 -9.49
CA GLY A 233 -21.64 -3.21 -9.12
C GLY A 233 -21.73 -1.72 -8.78
N LYS A 234 -22.94 -1.21 -8.66
CA LYS A 234 -23.25 0.13 -8.20
C LYS A 234 -22.82 0.32 -6.75
N GLY A 235 -22.45 1.52 -6.35
CA GLY A 235 -22.20 1.86 -4.94
C GLY A 235 -20.79 2.37 -4.65
N TRP A 236 -20.13 3.01 -5.62
CA TRP A 236 -18.87 3.69 -5.38
C TRP A 236 -19.06 4.94 -4.53
N ILE A 237 -18.18 5.09 -3.53
CA ILE A 237 -18.16 6.24 -2.61
C ILE A 237 -16.97 7.12 -2.99
N SER A 238 -17.23 8.41 -3.26
CA SER A 238 -16.17 9.37 -3.57
C SER A 238 -15.47 9.80 -2.29
N ILE A 239 -14.13 9.85 -2.34
CA ILE A 239 -13.28 10.51 -1.35
C ILE A 239 -12.90 11.86 -1.94
N PRO A 240 -13.48 12.97 -1.44
CA PRO A 240 -13.30 14.29 -2.07
C PRO A 240 -11.97 14.94 -1.77
N GLN A 241 -11.32 14.58 -0.64
CA GLN A 241 -10.06 15.17 -0.20
C GLN A 241 -8.93 14.84 -1.17
N ARG A 242 -8.08 15.84 -1.44
CA ARG A 242 -6.94 15.74 -2.36
C ARG A 242 -5.63 16.18 -1.74
N ASP A 243 -5.70 16.87 -0.62
CA ASP A 243 -4.54 17.48 0.01
C ASP A 243 -3.66 16.41 0.66
N ILE A 244 -2.35 16.63 0.60
CA ILE A 244 -1.42 15.83 1.40
C ILE A 244 -1.44 16.31 2.84
N ILE A 245 -1.38 15.36 3.78
CA ILE A 245 -1.48 15.62 5.23
C ILE A 245 -0.13 15.86 5.92
N TYR A 246 0.96 15.79 5.16
CA TYR A 246 2.31 16.01 5.67
C TYR A 246 3.02 17.11 4.88
N SER A 247 3.84 17.89 5.55
CA SER A 247 4.71 18.82 4.88
C SER A 247 5.80 18.10 4.10
N ILE A 248 6.03 18.53 2.87
CA ILE A 248 7.07 17.98 1.99
C ILE A 248 8.24 18.94 1.99
N GLY A 249 9.44 18.40 2.18
CA GLY A 249 10.69 19.14 2.02
C GLY A 249 10.97 19.47 0.54
N ASN A 250 11.86 20.43 0.33
CA ASN A 250 12.42 20.66 -1.00
C ASN A 250 13.66 19.77 -1.15
N TYR A 251 13.58 18.77 -2.02
CA TYR A 251 14.63 17.79 -2.26
C TYR A 251 15.20 18.01 -3.66
N GLU A 252 16.49 18.20 -3.75
CA GLU A 252 17.16 18.39 -5.03
C GLU A 252 16.95 17.18 -5.95
N HIS A 253 16.52 17.41 -7.19
CA HIS A 253 16.20 16.37 -8.20
C HIS A 253 15.04 15.41 -7.85
N VAL A 254 14.26 15.72 -6.80
CA VAL A 254 13.02 14.99 -6.49
C VAL A 254 11.85 15.97 -6.62
N SER A 255 10.80 15.54 -7.29
CA SER A 255 9.56 16.32 -7.46
C SER A 255 8.39 15.62 -6.76
N PRO A 256 8.28 15.78 -5.42
CA PRO A 256 7.27 15.07 -4.66
C PRO A 256 5.85 15.36 -5.15
N TYR A 257 4.99 14.35 -5.08
CA TYR A 257 3.57 14.55 -5.33
C TYR A 257 2.96 15.44 -4.26
N THR A 258 2.28 16.51 -4.69
CA THR A 258 1.66 17.51 -3.83
C THR A 258 0.17 17.28 -3.60
N SER A 259 -0.38 16.21 -4.15
CA SER A 259 -1.77 15.80 -3.98
C SER A 259 -1.87 14.28 -4.01
N VAL A 260 -3.01 13.75 -3.57
CA VAL A 260 -3.30 12.33 -3.67
C VAL A 260 -3.48 11.89 -5.12
N THR A 261 -3.13 10.66 -5.43
CA THR A 261 -3.26 10.11 -6.78
C THR A 261 -4.68 9.59 -7.05
N LYS A 262 -4.97 9.21 -8.31
CA LYS A 262 -6.23 8.53 -8.65
C LYS A 262 -6.14 7.09 -8.17
N THR A 263 -6.84 6.77 -7.09
CA THR A 263 -6.79 5.46 -6.44
C THR A 263 -8.18 4.92 -6.10
N VAL A 264 -8.23 3.64 -5.80
CA VAL A 264 -9.43 2.98 -5.26
C VAL A 264 -9.11 2.31 -3.94
N PHE A 265 -10.16 2.15 -3.12
CA PHE A 265 -10.13 1.30 -1.94
C PHE A 265 -11.31 0.33 -2.02
N PHE A 266 -11.02 -0.94 -1.80
CA PHE A 266 -12.03 -1.97 -1.58
C PHE A 266 -11.93 -2.46 -0.15
N GLU A 267 -13.02 -2.33 0.57
CA GLU A 267 -13.16 -2.76 1.96
C GLU A 267 -14.03 -4.00 2.01
N TYR A 268 -13.45 -5.14 2.37
CA TYR A 268 -14.10 -6.44 2.47
C TYR A 268 -14.17 -6.86 3.93
N ARG A 269 -15.36 -7.03 4.47
CA ARG A 269 -15.58 -7.42 5.88
C ARG A 269 -16.04 -8.87 5.99
N LYS A 270 -15.30 -9.64 6.80
CA LYS A 270 -15.59 -11.05 7.06
C LYS A 270 -16.71 -11.25 8.07
#